data_faca9829db64ea2315823d6fbbddeaa9
#
_entry.id   faca9829db64ea2315823d6fbbddeaa9
#
_cell.length_a   1.000
_cell.length_b   1.000
_cell.length_c   1.000
_cell.angle_alpha   90.00
_cell.angle_beta   90.00
_cell.angle_gamma   90.00
#
_symmetry.space_group_name_H-M   'P 1'
#
loop_
_entity.id
_entity.type
_entity.pdbx_description
1 polymer ?
#
loop_
_entity_poly.entity_id
_entity_poly.type
_entity_poly.pdbx_seq_one_letter_code
_entity_poly.pdbx_strand_id
1 'polypeptide(L)'
;VCTGQMESVPVGKYAKQSLTNLKWLKGLQGRIVETDSVRSALAFVERGECQAGIVYKTDALQSKKVKIAGVFPAHTHSPIVYPIALTEQGSKNADAVNFMRFMSQHTEAKKIYQHYGFKL
;
A
#
# COMPACT_ATOMS: atom_id res chain seq x y z
N VAL A 1 -1.71 10.28 14.12
CA VAL A 1 -1.42 9.23 13.13
C VAL A 1 -2.36 9.40 11.95
N CYS A 2 -1.81 9.46 10.74
CA CYS A 2 -2.58 9.55 9.50
C CYS A 2 -2.58 8.22 8.75
N THR A 3 -3.74 7.86 8.20
CA THR A 3 -3.86 6.72 7.29
C THR A 3 -5.10 6.95 6.40
N GLY A 4 -5.33 6.08 5.44
CA GLY A 4 -6.58 6.12 4.68
C GLY A 4 -7.79 5.77 5.54
N GLN A 5 -8.97 6.18 5.09
CA GLN A 5 -10.22 5.85 5.79
C GLN A 5 -10.32 4.34 6.02
N MET A 6 -10.47 3.95 7.28
CA MET A 6 -10.38 2.54 7.69
C MET A 6 -11.54 1.69 7.18
N GLU A 7 -12.65 2.28 6.82
CA GLU A 7 -13.81 1.55 6.31
C GLU A 7 -13.87 1.46 4.77
N SER A 8 -13.18 2.34 4.05
CA SER A 8 -13.35 2.47 2.59
C SER A 8 -12.05 2.46 1.79
N VAL A 9 -10.94 2.93 2.34
CA VAL A 9 -9.66 3.02 1.63
C VAL A 9 -8.84 1.77 1.94
N PRO A 10 -8.30 1.06 0.94
CA PRO A 10 -7.58 -0.20 1.18
C PRO A 10 -6.49 -0.14 2.24
N VAL A 11 -5.60 0.87 2.19
CA VAL A 11 -4.56 1.00 3.21
C VAL A 11 -5.15 1.16 4.61
N GLY A 12 -6.25 1.87 4.72
CA GLY A 12 -6.94 2.06 6.00
C GLY A 12 -7.54 0.75 6.53
N LYS A 13 -8.08 -0.07 5.65
CA LYS A 13 -8.61 -1.39 6.02
C LYS A 13 -7.50 -2.30 6.58
N TYR A 14 -6.34 -2.33 5.93
CA TYR A 14 -5.19 -3.09 6.43
C TYR A 14 -4.66 -2.52 7.73
N ALA A 15 -4.59 -1.19 7.84
CA ALA A 15 -4.19 -0.52 9.08
C ALA A 15 -5.10 -0.91 10.24
N LYS A 16 -6.41 -0.89 10.03
CA LYS A 16 -7.39 -1.29 11.05
C LYS A 16 -7.18 -2.73 11.48
N GLN A 17 -6.94 -3.64 10.54
CA GLN A 17 -6.65 -5.04 10.86
C GLN A 17 -5.43 -5.17 11.76
N SER A 18 -4.32 -4.55 11.36
CA SER A 18 -3.07 -4.63 12.13
C SER A 18 -3.21 -4.02 13.51
N LEU A 19 -3.82 -2.84 13.60
CA LEU A 19 -4.02 -2.16 14.88
C LEU A 19 -4.94 -2.95 15.81
N THR A 20 -5.97 -3.58 15.26
CA THR A 20 -6.87 -4.44 16.02
C THR A 20 -6.16 -5.68 16.53
N ASN A 21 -5.42 -6.36 15.66
CA ASN A 21 -4.72 -7.60 16.02
C ASN A 21 -3.59 -7.37 17.02
N LEU A 22 -2.95 -6.21 16.96
CA LEU A 22 -1.91 -5.83 17.92
C LEU A 22 -2.49 -5.19 19.19
N LYS A 23 -3.82 -5.02 19.25
CA LYS A 23 -4.52 -4.39 20.39
C LYS A 23 -4.13 -2.93 20.61
N TRP A 24 -3.74 -2.23 19.54
CA TRP A 24 -3.33 -0.82 19.59
C TRP A 24 -4.46 0.14 19.21
N LEU A 25 -5.50 -0.34 18.53
CA LEU A 25 -6.56 0.52 17.99
C LEU A 25 -7.23 1.36 19.07
N LYS A 26 -7.55 0.73 20.20
CA LYS A 26 -8.26 1.39 21.31
C LYS A 26 -7.41 2.54 21.89
N GLY A 27 -6.11 2.35 22.01
CA GLY A 27 -5.19 3.39 22.51
C GLY A 27 -4.99 4.54 21.54
N LEU A 28 -5.33 4.36 20.26
CA LEU A 28 -5.21 5.38 19.23
C LEU A 28 -6.54 6.08 18.90
N GLN A 29 -7.62 5.73 19.59
CA GLN A 29 -8.92 6.39 19.37
C GLN A 29 -8.79 7.89 19.60
N GLY A 30 -9.35 8.66 18.66
CA GLY A 30 -9.24 10.12 18.68
C GLY A 30 -7.91 10.68 18.22
N ARG A 31 -6.95 9.81 17.89
CA ARG A 31 -5.61 10.21 17.42
C ARG A 31 -5.32 9.79 15.98
N ILE A 32 -6.28 9.19 15.32
CA ILE A 32 -6.15 8.76 13.92
C ILE A 32 -6.87 9.77 13.04
N VAL A 33 -6.13 10.33 12.09
CA VAL A 33 -6.67 11.21 11.05
C VAL A 33 -6.83 10.35 9.79
N GLU A 34 -8.06 10.24 9.33
CA GLU A 34 -8.38 9.44 8.16
C GLU A 34 -8.42 10.30 6.91
N THR A 35 -7.78 9.84 5.87
CA THR A 35 -7.68 10.54 4.57
C THR A 35 -8.37 9.73 3.47
N ASP A 36 -8.59 10.37 2.34
CA ASP A 36 -9.25 9.73 1.19
C ASP A 36 -8.32 8.80 0.37
N SER A 37 -7.02 8.82 0.66
CA SER A 37 -6.06 7.98 -0.04
C SER A 37 -4.78 7.81 0.77
N VAL A 38 -4.00 6.76 0.44
CA VAL A 38 -2.68 6.56 1.02
C VAL A 38 -1.74 7.73 0.69
N ARG A 39 -1.87 8.30 -0.49
CA ARG A 39 -1.02 9.42 -0.92
C ARG A 39 -1.28 10.68 -0.11
N SER A 40 -2.53 10.96 0.22
CA SER A 40 -2.86 12.08 1.12
C SER A 40 -2.29 11.86 2.51
N ALA A 41 -2.38 10.64 3.04
CA ALA A 41 -1.80 10.30 4.34
C ALA A 41 -0.29 10.53 4.34
N LEU A 42 0.41 10.05 3.31
CA LEU A 42 1.85 10.24 3.17
C LEU A 42 2.21 11.72 3.08
N ALA A 43 1.45 12.50 2.30
CA ALA A 43 1.68 13.93 2.15
C ALA A 43 1.57 14.69 3.47
N PHE A 44 0.61 14.34 4.33
CA PHE A 44 0.49 14.95 5.65
C PHE A 44 1.71 14.67 6.53
N VAL A 45 2.26 13.47 6.46
CA VAL A 45 3.49 13.13 7.20
C VAL A 45 4.68 13.90 6.63
N GLU A 46 4.80 13.96 5.30
CA GLU A 46 5.88 14.68 4.63
C GLU A 46 5.92 16.17 4.99
N ARG A 47 4.75 16.79 5.18
CA ARG A 47 4.63 18.20 5.57
C ARG A 47 4.73 18.44 7.06
N GLY A 48 4.85 17.38 7.86
CA GLY A 48 4.92 17.49 9.31
C GLY A 48 3.56 17.73 9.98
N GLU A 49 2.46 17.59 9.26
CA GLU A 49 1.11 17.74 9.81
C GLU A 49 0.68 16.52 10.63
N CYS A 50 1.23 15.36 10.31
CA CYS A 50 1.13 14.14 11.11
C CYS A 50 2.52 13.70 11.52
N GLN A 51 2.69 13.35 12.79
CA GLN A 51 3.97 12.86 13.29
C GLN A 51 4.30 11.45 12.78
N ALA A 52 3.28 10.66 12.49
CA ALA A 52 3.42 9.32 11.97
C ALA A 52 2.26 9.01 11.02
N GLY A 53 2.50 8.10 10.09
CA GLY A 53 1.47 7.63 9.18
C GLY A 53 1.58 6.13 8.98
N ILE A 54 0.47 5.52 8.63
CA ILE A 54 0.42 4.12 8.22
C ILE A 54 0.13 4.12 6.73
N VAL A 55 1.12 3.69 5.96
CA VAL A 55 1.09 3.69 4.50
C VAL A 55 1.68 2.37 4.01
N TYR A 56 1.62 2.12 2.72
CA TYR A 56 2.34 0.96 2.18
C TYR A 56 3.84 1.23 2.21
N LYS A 57 4.61 0.18 2.48
CA LYS A 57 6.08 0.27 2.45
C LYS A 57 6.58 0.81 1.12
N THR A 58 5.95 0.39 0.01
CA THR A 58 6.31 0.84 -1.34
C THR A 58 6.15 2.35 -1.51
N ASP A 59 5.10 2.95 -0.93
CA ASP A 59 4.93 4.39 -0.96
C ASP A 59 5.98 5.11 -0.11
N ALA A 60 6.25 4.61 1.08
CA ALA A 60 7.24 5.20 1.98
C ALA A 60 8.64 5.18 1.36
N LEU A 61 9.00 4.12 0.64
CA LEU A 61 10.30 3.99 -0.03
C LEU A 61 10.51 5.04 -1.12
N GLN A 62 9.45 5.57 -1.71
CA GLN A 62 9.54 6.60 -2.75
C GLN A 62 9.71 8.00 -2.17
N SER A 63 9.47 8.20 -0.90
CA SER A 63 9.58 9.51 -0.26
C SER A 63 10.95 9.70 0.36
N LYS A 64 11.55 10.85 0.09
CA LYS A 64 12.82 11.26 0.72
C LYS A 64 12.60 12.05 2.01
N LYS A 65 11.35 12.34 2.35
CA LYS A 65 10.98 13.18 3.49
C LYS A 65 10.51 12.41 4.71
N VAL A 66 10.31 11.09 4.56
CA VAL A 66 9.89 10.22 5.65
C VAL A 66 10.88 9.09 5.82
N LYS A 67 10.85 8.50 7.00
CA LYS A 67 11.65 7.34 7.32
C LYS A 67 10.73 6.23 7.83
N ILE A 68 11.04 5.00 7.48
CA ILE A 68 10.26 3.84 7.94
C ILE A 68 10.67 3.54 9.37
N ALA A 69 9.74 3.75 10.31
CA ALA A 69 9.95 3.45 11.72
C ALA A 69 9.75 1.96 12.03
N GLY A 70 8.93 1.28 11.25
CA GLY A 70 8.67 -0.14 11.41
C GLY A 70 7.72 -0.64 10.35
N VAL A 71 7.58 -1.95 10.26
CA VAL A 71 6.66 -2.61 9.32
C VAL A 71 5.77 -3.55 10.13
N PHE A 72 4.46 -3.47 9.89
CA PHE A 72 3.53 -4.38 10.56
C PHE A 72 3.82 -5.82 10.13
N PRO A 73 3.85 -6.77 11.07
CA PRO A 73 4.03 -8.18 10.71
C PRO A 73 2.94 -8.68 9.77
N ALA A 74 3.31 -9.50 8.81
CA ALA A 74 2.41 -9.97 7.77
C ALA A 74 1.17 -10.70 8.33
N HIS A 75 1.29 -11.35 9.50
CA HIS A 75 0.16 -12.06 10.11
C HIS A 75 -0.88 -11.14 10.75
N THR A 76 -0.61 -9.83 10.85
CA THR A 76 -1.54 -8.87 11.49
C THR A 76 -2.60 -8.34 10.54
N HIS A 77 -2.47 -8.58 9.26
CA HIS A 77 -3.43 -8.12 8.25
C HIS A 77 -3.57 -9.15 7.13
N SER A 78 -4.62 -9.02 6.33
CA SER A 78 -4.80 -9.85 5.14
C SER A 78 -3.67 -9.59 4.12
N PRO A 79 -3.33 -10.58 3.29
CA PRO A 79 -2.34 -10.37 2.23
C PRO A 79 -2.72 -9.19 1.33
N ILE A 80 -1.74 -8.33 1.05
CA ILE A 80 -1.92 -7.18 0.16
C ILE A 80 -1.58 -7.64 -1.25
N VAL A 81 -2.59 -7.67 -2.12
CA VAL A 81 -2.47 -8.17 -3.48
C VAL A 81 -2.88 -7.09 -4.47
N TYR A 82 -2.06 -6.88 -5.49
CA TYR A 82 -2.36 -6.01 -6.61
C TYR A 82 -2.69 -6.89 -7.82
N PRO A 83 -3.97 -7.15 -8.10
CA PRO A 83 -4.33 -7.99 -9.22
C PRO A 83 -4.14 -7.26 -10.55
N ILE A 84 -3.76 -8.00 -11.56
CA ILE A 84 -3.71 -7.53 -12.94
C ILE A 84 -4.62 -8.42 -13.77
N ALA A 85 -5.39 -7.83 -14.65
CA ALA A 85 -6.34 -8.57 -15.48
C ALA A 85 -6.48 -7.93 -16.85
N LEU A 86 -6.79 -8.75 -17.84
CA LEU A 86 -7.22 -8.27 -19.16
C LEU A 86 -8.74 -8.13 -19.17
N THR A 87 -9.21 -7.07 -19.79
CA THR A 87 -10.63 -6.96 -20.12
C THR A 87 -10.98 -7.97 -21.22
N GLU A 88 -12.27 -8.23 -21.42
CA GLU A 88 -12.70 -9.10 -22.52
C GLU A 88 -12.15 -8.60 -23.86
N GLN A 89 -12.27 -7.31 -24.12
CA GLN A 89 -11.75 -6.71 -25.35
C GLN A 89 -10.21 -6.76 -25.40
N GLY A 90 -9.54 -6.50 -24.27
CA GLY A 90 -8.07 -6.56 -24.18
C GLY A 90 -7.54 -7.97 -24.43
N SER A 91 -8.28 -9.01 -24.08
CA SER A 91 -7.89 -10.40 -24.31
C SER A 91 -7.81 -10.75 -25.81
N LYS A 92 -8.45 -9.93 -26.66
CA LYS A 92 -8.43 -10.08 -28.12
C LYS A 92 -7.35 -9.25 -28.79
N ASN A 93 -6.58 -8.48 -28.02
CA ASN A 93 -5.49 -7.63 -28.52
C ASN A 93 -4.16 -8.31 -28.17
N ALA A 94 -3.41 -8.70 -29.21
CA ALA A 94 -2.15 -9.42 -29.03
C ALA A 94 -1.12 -8.62 -28.24
N ASP A 95 -1.05 -7.31 -28.42
CA ASP A 95 -0.11 -6.44 -27.69
C ASP A 95 -0.46 -6.37 -26.19
N ALA A 96 -1.76 -6.28 -25.87
CA ALA A 96 -2.20 -6.26 -24.49
C ALA A 96 -1.89 -7.59 -23.77
N VAL A 97 -2.13 -8.71 -24.46
CA VAL A 97 -1.82 -10.05 -23.93
C VAL A 97 -0.32 -10.19 -23.70
N ASN A 98 0.49 -9.77 -24.66
CA ASN A 98 1.94 -9.85 -24.56
C ASN A 98 2.49 -8.96 -23.43
N PHE A 99 1.91 -7.77 -23.27
CA PHE A 99 2.32 -6.86 -22.18
C PHE A 99 1.96 -7.44 -20.82
N MET A 100 0.77 -8.00 -20.67
CA MET A 100 0.40 -8.66 -19.42
C MET A 100 1.33 -9.83 -19.09
N ARG A 101 1.67 -10.63 -20.10
CA ARG A 101 2.61 -11.74 -19.94
C ARG A 101 3.99 -11.23 -19.53
N PHE A 102 4.47 -10.16 -20.15
CA PHE A 102 5.72 -9.50 -19.77
C PHE A 102 5.67 -9.07 -18.30
N MET A 103 4.61 -8.36 -17.90
CA MET A 103 4.46 -7.84 -16.54
C MET A 103 4.40 -8.97 -15.50
N SER A 104 3.80 -10.10 -15.82
CA SER A 104 3.59 -11.19 -14.85
C SER A 104 4.71 -12.22 -14.82
N GLN A 105 5.50 -12.37 -15.89
CA GLN A 105 6.43 -13.50 -16.02
C GLN A 105 7.86 -13.11 -16.37
N HIS A 106 8.09 -11.93 -16.96
CA HIS A 106 9.42 -11.57 -17.45
C HIS A 106 10.37 -11.17 -16.31
N THR A 107 11.61 -11.63 -16.40
CA THR A 107 12.63 -11.34 -15.38
C THR A 107 12.88 -9.85 -15.18
N GLU A 108 12.91 -9.07 -16.25
CA GLU A 108 13.09 -7.62 -16.14
C GLU A 108 11.94 -6.93 -15.40
N ALA A 109 10.70 -7.35 -15.66
CA ALA A 109 9.55 -6.83 -14.93
C ALA A 109 9.65 -7.16 -13.44
N LYS A 110 10.03 -8.39 -13.11
CA LYS A 110 10.23 -8.82 -11.71
C LYS A 110 11.31 -8.01 -11.01
N LYS A 111 12.40 -7.69 -11.69
CA LYS A 111 13.44 -6.82 -11.13
C LYS A 111 12.94 -5.42 -10.83
N ILE A 112 12.10 -4.87 -11.71
CA ILE A 112 11.49 -3.56 -11.50
C ILE A 112 10.57 -3.58 -10.28
N TYR A 113 9.71 -4.59 -10.14
CA TYR A 113 8.86 -4.73 -8.96
C TYR A 113 9.68 -4.78 -7.67
N GLN A 114 10.73 -5.61 -7.64
CA GLN A 114 11.60 -5.74 -6.48
C GLN A 114 12.32 -4.43 -6.16
N HIS A 115 12.76 -3.70 -7.18
CA HIS A 115 13.40 -2.40 -7.01
C HIS A 115 12.49 -1.39 -6.29
N TYR A 116 11.19 -1.42 -6.59
CA TYR A 116 10.22 -0.54 -5.95
C TYR A 116 9.63 -1.11 -4.65
N GLY A 117 10.11 -2.26 -4.20
CA GLY A 117 9.74 -2.83 -2.91
C GLY A 117 8.57 -3.81 -2.93
N PHE A 118 8.07 -4.16 -4.12
CA PHE A 118 7.01 -5.17 -4.22
C PHE A 118 7.57 -6.57 -4.03
N LYS A 119 6.80 -7.42 -3.36
CA LYS A 119 7.10 -8.84 -3.23
C LYS A 119 6.41 -9.61 -4.35
N LEU A 120 7.05 -10.66 -4.82
CA LEU A 120 6.54 -11.52 -5.88
C LEU A 120 6.03 -12.85 -5.34
#